data_d64bdb786fe2419e004f732f38722ecf
#
_entry.id   d64bdb786fe2419e004f732f38722ecf
#
_cell.length_a   1.000
_cell.length_b   1.000
_cell.length_c   1.000
_cell.angle_alpha   90.00
_cell.angle_beta   90.00
_cell.angle_gamma   90.00
#
_symmetry.space_group_name_H-M   'P 1'
#
loop_
_entity.id
_entity.type
_entity.pdbx_description
1 polymer ?
#
loop_
_entity_poly.entity_id
_entity_poly.type
_entity_poly.pdbx_seq_one_letter_code
_entity_poly.pdbx_strand_id
1 'polypeptide(L)'
;MIAVSYEKEVLSVSNVIRQISFTRINADEFSVYAKWSVKNYAEHLIKSGDEKFRFKARKAAKSEFMDIFPEGADSADNYLYIVKNEAGEKIGVIGYGKSPFEENAAFVTENIIKKEFRGKGYGKSALILLQEDAKEKGYAKMVLNCFKHTPVSYAMYEKNGFKVIEDYGGSVIMEKLLID
;
A
#
# COMPACT_ATOMS: atom_id res chain seq x y z
N MET A 1 -20.07 -14.01 3.59
CA MET A 1 -18.85 -13.44 4.23
C MET A 1 -17.78 -14.53 4.19
N ILE A 2 -16.94 -14.52 3.16
CA ILE A 2 -15.90 -15.55 2.95
C ILE A 2 -14.60 -14.95 3.47
N ALA A 3 -14.13 -15.47 4.61
CA ALA A 3 -12.78 -15.21 5.09
C ALA A 3 -11.83 -16.00 4.19
N VAL A 4 -11.09 -15.30 3.32
CA VAL A 4 -10.04 -15.93 2.53
C VAL A 4 -8.82 -16.06 3.44
N SER A 5 -8.62 -17.25 4.01
CA SER A 5 -7.40 -17.60 4.71
C SER A 5 -6.44 -18.23 3.70
N TYR A 6 -5.39 -17.51 3.36
CA TYR A 6 -4.30 -18.07 2.56
C TYR A 6 -3.28 -18.74 3.49
N GLU A 7 -3.40 -20.04 3.68
CA GLU A 7 -2.31 -20.87 4.17
C GLU A 7 -1.57 -21.45 2.96
N LYS A 8 -0.43 -20.88 2.63
CA LYS A 8 0.56 -21.54 1.73
C LYS A 8 1.92 -21.54 2.38
N GLU A 9 2.45 -22.73 2.60
CA GLU A 9 3.88 -22.95 2.87
C GLU A 9 4.70 -22.56 1.65
N VAL A 10 5.63 -21.61 1.81
CA VAL A 10 6.63 -21.28 0.81
C VAL A 10 8.02 -21.60 1.36
N LEU A 11 8.65 -22.62 0.78
CA LEU A 11 10.00 -23.08 1.10
C LEU A 11 11.08 -22.15 0.54
N SER A 12 11.97 -21.78 1.46
CA SER A 12 13.39 -21.41 1.41
C SER A 12 13.95 -20.51 0.30
N VAL A 13 14.53 -19.38 0.69
CA VAL A 13 15.96 -19.04 0.84
C VAL A 13 16.06 -17.68 1.53
N SER A 14 16.71 -17.61 2.70
CA SER A 14 17.21 -16.45 3.47
C SER A 14 16.39 -15.14 3.54
N ASN A 15 15.07 -15.20 3.46
CA ASN A 15 14.17 -14.07 3.67
C ASN A 15 12.99 -14.56 4.50
N VAL A 16 12.99 -14.27 5.79
CA VAL A 16 11.88 -14.60 6.68
C VAL A 16 10.60 -13.93 6.17
N ILE A 17 9.78 -14.68 5.44
CA ILE A 17 8.40 -14.28 5.16
C ILE A 17 7.63 -14.51 6.45
N ARG A 18 7.06 -13.44 7.00
CA ARG A 18 6.23 -13.52 8.19
C ARG A 18 4.85 -14.04 7.83
N GLN A 19 4.31 -14.91 8.65
CA GLN A 19 2.92 -15.33 8.52
C GLN A 19 2.02 -14.14 8.85
N ILE A 20 1.19 -13.76 7.90
CA ILE A 20 0.22 -12.67 8.01
C ILE A 20 -1.08 -13.07 7.37
N SER A 21 -2.14 -12.35 7.71
CA SER A 21 -3.43 -12.47 7.03
C SER A 21 -4.02 -11.10 6.73
N PHE A 22 -4.86 -11.05 5.71
CA PHE A 22 -5.62 -9.86 5.33
C PHE A 22 -7.08 -9.99 5.75
N THR A 23 -7.64 -8.89 6.26
CA THR A 23 -9.08 -8.76 6.47
C THR A 23 -9.53 -7.48 5.79
N ARG A 24 -10.55 -7.54 4.94
CA ARG A 24 -11.11 -6.33 4.31
C ARG A 24 -11.46 -5.32 5.39
N ILE A 25 -11.08 -4.05 5.18
CA ILE A 25 -11.41 -2.97 6.11
C ILE A 25 -12.94 -2.76 6.15
N ASN A 26 -13.49 -2.60 7.34
CA ASN A 26 -14.91 -2.24 7.50
C ASN A 26 -15.09 -0.72 7.60
N ALA A 27 -16.35 -0.24 7.61
CA ALA A 27 -16.67 1.18 7.61
C ALA A 27 -16.11 1.94 8.83
N ASP A 28 -16.15 1.34 10.02
CA ASP A 28 -15.64 1.96 11.25
C ASP A 28 -14.10 2.08 11.20
N GLU A 29 -13.43 1.01 10.83
CA GLU A 29 -11.98 0.99 10.64
C GLU A 29 -11.55 1.96 9.55
N PHE A 30 -12.30 2.04 8.43
CA PHE A 30 -12.06 2.98 7.34
C PHE A 30 -12.16 4.43 7.82
N SER A 31 -13.17 4.77 8.62
CA SER A 31 -13.33 6.14 9.15
C SER A 31 -12.13 6.59 9.99
N VAL A 32 -11.55 5.69 10.77
CA VAL A 32 -10.33 5.95 11.56
C VAL A 32 -9.11 6.08 10.64
N TYR A 33 -8.98 5.14 9.70
CA TYR A 33 -7.90 5.12 8.72
C TYR A 33 -7.89 6.40 7.86
N ALA A 34 -9.03 6.82 7.33
CA ALA A 34 -9.16 7.98 6.46
C ALA A 34 -8.60 9.27 7.10
N LYS A 35 -8.95 9.53 8.36
CA LYS A 35 -8.44 10.69 9.10
C LYS A 35 -6.92 10.66 9.26
N TRP A 36 -6.40 9.48 9.53
CA TRP A 36 -4.97 9.28 9.71
C TRP A 36 -4.23 9.36 8.36
N SER A 37 -4.72 8.70 7.31
CA SER A 37 -4.10 8.66 5.98
C SER A 37 -3.98 10.04 5.36
N VAL A 38 -5.06 10.83 5.36
CA VAL A 38 -5.04 12.21 4.88
C VAL A 38 -4.00 13.06 5.61
N LYS A 39 -3.89 12.92 6.94
CA LYS A 39 -2.88 13.65 7.71
C LYS A 39 -1.47 13.20 7.36
N ASN A 40 -1.25 11.89 7.29
CA ASN A 40 0.05 11.30 6.98
C ASN A 40 0.52 11.70 5.58
N TYR A 41 -0.35 11.60 4.59
CA TYR A 41 -0.02 11.97 3.21
C TYR A 41 0.28 13.47 3.07
N ALA A 42 -0.49 14.34 3.75
CA ALA A 42 -0.18 15.78 3.79
C ALA A 42 1.21 16.08 4.38
N GLU A 43 1.65 15.31 5.37
CA GLU A 43 3.02 15.43 5.90
C GLU A 43 4.08 14.98 4.89
N HIS A 44 3.79 13.97 4.08
CA HIS A 44 4.67 13.54 2.99
C HIS A 44 4.79 14.59 1.88
N LEU A 45 3.68 15.22 1.46
CA LEU A 45 3.69 16.32 0.48
C LEU A 45 4.54 17.51 0.92
N ILE A 46 4.55 17.83 2.22
CA ILE A 46 5.44 18.88 2.76
C ILE A 46 6.91 18.44 2.73
N LYS A 47 7.20 17.20 3.13
CA LYS A 47 8.57 16.68 3.21
C LYS A 47 9.20 16.47 1.83
N SER A 48 8.42 16.11 0.83
CA SER A 48 8.88 15.97 -0.56
C SER A 48 9.11 17.31 -1.25
N GLY A 49 8.51 18.38 -0.71
CA GLY A 49 8.56 19.72 -1.32
C GLY A 49 7.47 19.97 -2.36
N ASP A 50 6.56 19.01 -2.56
CA ASP A 50 5.42 19.14 -3.49
C ASP A 50 4.43 20.20 -3.01
N GLU A 51 4.34 20.39 -1.68
CA GLU A 51 3.58 21.47 -1.08
C GLU A 51 4.40 22.20 -0.01
N LYS A 52 4.25 23.54 0.02
CA LYS A 52 4.95 24.40 0.99
C LYS A 52 4.10 24.72 2.22
N PHE A 53 2.79 24.72 2.07
CA PHE A 53 1.85 25.19 3.10
C PHE A 53 0.99 24.03 3.62
N ARG A 54 0.96 23.83 4.92
CA ARG A 54 0.24 22.73 5.57
C ARG A 54 -1.26 22.68 5.21
N PHE A 55 -1.91 23.85 5.05
CA PHE A 55 -3.34 23.87 4.70
C PHE A 55 -3.58 23.41 3.26
N LYS A 56 -2.66 23.77 2.31
CA LYS A 56 -2.71 23.28 0.92
C LYS A 56 -2.43 21.79 0.85
N ALA A 57 -1.40 21.32 1.54
CA ALA A 57 -1.08 19.90 1.63
C ALA A 57 -2.27 19.08 2.17
N ARG A 58 -2.95 19.56 3.22
CA ARG A 58 -4.15 18.89 3.74
C ARG A 58 -5.32 18.89 2.76
N LYS A 59 -5.52 20.00 2.03
CA LYS A 59 -6.57 20.09 1.01
C LYS A 59 -6.29 19.15 -0.14
N ALA A 60 -5.06 19.12 -0.65
CA ALA A 60 -4.63 18.22 -1.71
C ALA A 60 -4.78 16.76 -1.28
N ALA A 61 -4.23 16.39 -0.12
CA ALA A 61 -4.32 15.03 0.41
C ALA A 61 -5.77 14.57 0.62
N LYS A 62 -6.65 15.47 1.08
CA LYS A 62 -8.07 15.14 1.23
C LYS A 62 -8.75 14.93 -0.13
N SER A 63 -8.48 15.81 -1.11
CA SER A 63 -9.05 15.70 -2.45
C SER A 63 -8.67 14.37 -3.09
N GLU A 64 -7.37 14.06 -3.12
CA GLU A 64 -6.84 12.82 -3.68
C GLU A 64 -7.38 11.57 -2.96
N PHE A 65 -7.48 11.62 -1.63
CA PHE A 65 -8.09 10.54 -0.86
C PHE A 65 -9.55 10.28 -1.25
N MET A 66 -10.34 11.35 -1.46
CA MET A 66 -11.74 11.23 -1.88
C MET A 66 -11.88 10.77 -3.33
N ASP A 67 -10.92 11.10 -4.19
CA ASP A 67 -10.89 10.61 -5.58
C ASP A 67 -10.59 9.10 -5.63
N ILE A 68 -9.72 8.62 -4.73
CA ILE A 68 -9.41 7.18 -4.60
C ILE A 68 -10.57 6.41 -3.94
N PHE A 69 -11.20 6.99 -2.92
CA PHE A 69 -12.23 6.33 -2.11
C PHE A 69 -13.56 7.12 -2.10
N PRO A 70 -14.22 7.32 -3.25
CA PRO A 70 -15.45 8.14 -3.34
C PRO A 70 -16.60 7.57 -2.51
N GLU A 71 -16.68 6.26 -2.34
CA GLU A 71 -17.70 5.55 -1.57
C GLU A 71 -17.12 4.93 -0.27
N GLY A 72 -15.99 5.46 0.19
CA GLY A 72 -15.34 4.99 1.42
C GLY A 72 -14.80 3.57 1.30
N ALA A 73 -15.09 2.73 2.29
CA ALA A 73 -14.63 1.33 2.32
C ALA A 73 -15.20 0.47 1.18
N ASP A 74 -16.32 0.90 0.59
CA ASP A 74 -17.06 0.17 -0.45
C ASP A 74 -16.72 0.68 -1.86
N SER A 75 -15.76 1.60 -2.01
CA SER A 75 -15.33 2.12 -3.30
C SER A 75 -14.94 0.99 -4.25
N ALA A 76 -15.54 1.01 -5.44
CA ALA A 76 -15.32 0.00 -6.46
C ALA A 76 -13.85 -0.05 -6.90
N ASP A 77 -13.37 -1.22 -7.27
CA ASP A 77 -11.99 -1.47 -7.71
C ASP A 77 -10.89 -1.02 -6.74
N ASN A 78 -11.24 -0.74 -5.47
CA ASN A 78 -10.32 -0.42 -4.40
C ASN A 78 -10.33 -1.49 -3.32
N TYR A 79 -9.17 -2.05 -3.04
CA TYR A 79 -8.97 -3.17 -2.12
C TYR A 79 -8.08 -2.71 -0.96
N LEU A 80 -8.70 -2.41 0.18
CA LEU A 80 -8.01 -1.97 1.38
C LEU A 80 -8.16 -3.01 2.49
N TYR A 81 -7.03 -3.44 3.06
CA TYR A 81 -6.95 -4.54 4.00
C TYR A 81 -6.28 -4.12 5.32
N ILE A 82 -6.83 -4.62 6.42
CA ILE A 82 -6.12 -4.67 7.69
C ILE A 82 -5.15 -5.85 7.64
N VAL A 83 -3.88 -5.59 7.92
CA VAL A 83 -2.85 -6.62 8.05
C VAL A 83 -2.84 -7.13 9.48
N LYS A 84 -2.93 -8.44 9.66
CA LYS A 84 -2.81 -9.12 10.95
C LYS A 84 -1.57 -10.00 10.96
N ASN A 85 -0.88 -10.05 12.10
CA ASN A 85 0.23 -10.97 12.32
C ASN A 85 -0.27 -12.36 12.74
N GLU A 86 0.67 -13.28 13.00
CA GLU A 86 0.43 -14.65 13.45
C GLU A 86 -0.35 -14.75 14.77
N ALA A 87 -0.33 -13.71 15.60
CA ALA A 87 -1.11 -13.62 16.83
C ALA A 87 -2.51 -13.01 16.61
N GLY A 88 -2.87 -12.65 15.37
CA GLY A 88 -4.14 -12.01 15.04
C GLY A 88 -4.18 -10.51 15.37
N GLU A 89 -3.06 -9.90 15.77
CA GLU A 89 -2.99 -8.48 16.08
C GLU A 89 -3.03 -7.64 14.81
N LYS A 90 -3.80 -6.55 14.80
CA LYS A 90 -3.87 -5.58 13.70
C LYS A 90 -2.61 -4.73 13.64
N ILE A 91 -1.70 -5.07 12.74
CA ILE A 91 -0.35 -4.50 12.66
C ILE A 91 -0.16 -3.45 11.57
N GLY A 92 -1.11 -3.31 10.65
CA GLY A 92 -0.98 -2.36 9.54
C GLY A 92 -2.20 -2.27 8.66
N VAL A 93 -2.08 -1.47 7.61
CA VAL A 93 -3.04 -1.31 6.52
C VAL A 93 -2.27 -1.40 5.21
N ILE A 94 -2.81 -2.12 4.24
CA ILE A 94 -2.28 -2.22 2.90
C ILE A 94 -3.42 -2.23 1.90
N GLY A 95 -3.18 -1.69 0.70
CA GLY A 95 -4.21 -1.69 -0.32
C GLY A 95 -3.74 -1.24 -1.68
N TYR A 96 -4.57 -1.50 -2.66
CA TYR A 96 -4.41 -1.03 -4.03
C TYR A 96 -5.78 -0.76 -4.65
N GLY A 97 -5.77 0.02 -5.72
CA GLY A 97 -6.92 0.24 -6.58
C GLY A 97 -6.54 0.05 -8.05
N LYS A 98 -7.52 0.18 -8.94
CA LYS A 98 -7.26 0.28 -10.37
C LYS A 98 -6.37 1.50 -10.63
N SER A 99 -5.31 1.34 -11.43
CA SER A 99 -4.46 2.47 -11.80
C SER A 99 -5.24 3.50 -12.63
N PRO A 100 -5.14 4.80 -12.30
CA PRO A 100 -5.72 5.84 -13.13
C PRO A 100 -4.90 6.14 -14.39
N PHE A 101 -3.68 5.58 -14.50
CA PHE A 101 -2.73 5.89 -15.57
C PHE A 101 -2.66 4.81 -16.65
N GLU A 102 -2.96 3.55 -16.27
CA GLU A 102 -2.80 2.41 -17.16
C GLU A 102 -3.88 1.35 -16.95
N GLU A 103 -4.34 0.76 -18.05
CA GLU A 103 -5.20 -0.43 -17.98
C GLU A 103 -4.42 -1.64 -17.46
N ASN A 104 -5.12 -2.54 -16.79
CA ASN A 104 -4.58 -3.78 -16.21
C ASN A 104 -3.44 -3.59 -15.20
N ALA A 105 -3.30 -2.37 -14.66
CA ALA A 105 -2.35 -2.06 -13.59
C ALA A 105 -3.08 -1.83 -12.25
N ALA A 106 -2.56 -2.42 -11.18
CA ALA A 106 -2.95 -2.12 -9.81
C ALA A 106 -2.06 -0.98 -9.27
N PHE A 107 -2.65 0.07 -8.73
CA PHE A 107 -1.91 1.15 -8.06
C PHE A 107 -1.96 0.95 -6.54
N VAL A 108 -0.80 0.80 -5.89
CA VAL A 108 -0.73 0.67 -4.43
C VAL A 108 -1.12 1.98 -3.78
N THR A 109 -2.25 1.99 -3.09
CA THR A 109 -2.79 3.16 -2.40
C THR A 109 -2.26 3.30 -0.98
N GLU A 110 -1.88 2.16 -0.36
CA GLU A 110 -1.34 2.15 1.00
C GLU A 110 -0.43 0.94 1.24
N ASN A 111 0.65 1.14 1.99
CA ASN A 111 1.48 0.06 2.53
C ASN A 111 2.12 0.53 3.85
N ILE A 112 1.37 0.39 4.93
CA ILE A 112 1.79 0.85 6.25
C ILE A 112 1.76 -0.26 7.28
N ILE A 113 2.88 -0.39 7.99
CA ILE A 113 3.01 -1.19 9.20
C ILE A 113 3.19 -0.24 10.39
N LYS A 114 2.46 -0.47 11.47
CA LYS A 114 2.57 0.27 12.73
C LYS A 114 4.00 0.25 13.25
N LYS A 115 4.44 1.36 13.85
CA LYS A 115 5.84 1.60 14.24
C LYS A 115 6.44 0.46 15.06
N GLU A 116 5.70 -0.08 16.01
CA GLU A 116 6.11 -1.15 16.93
C GLU A 116 6.33 -2.52 16.25
N PHE A 117 5.81 -2.68 15.02
CA PHE A 117 5.96 -3.90 14.22
C PHE A 117 6.93 -3.75 13.03
N ARG A 118 7.52 -2.55 12.84
CA ARG A 118 8.48 -2.31 11.75
C ARG A 118 9.80 -3.02 11.98
N GLY A 119 10.57 -3.19 10.89
CA GLY A 119 11.88 -3.84 10.94
C GLY A 119 11.84 -5.36 11.11
N LYS A 120 10.65 -5.96 11.20
CA LYS A 120 10.45 -7.40 11.45
C LYS A 120 10.06 -8.19 10.20
N GLY A 121 10.06 -7.58 9.00
CA GLY A 121 9.72 -8.24 7.73
C GLY A 121 8.24 -8.17 7.34
N TYR A 122 7.34 -7.72 8.19
CA TYR A 122 5.89 -7.68 7.92
C TYR A 122 5.51 -6.87 6.69
N GLY A 123 6.15 -5.71 6.44
CA GLY A 123 5.86 -4.88 5.26
C GLY A 123 6.18 -5.58 3.95
N LYS A 124 7.28 -6.35 3.92
CA LYS A 124 7.65 -7.17 2.76
C LYS A 124 6.62 -8.29 2.54
N SER A 125 6.27 -9.03 3.60
CA SER A 125 5.28 -10.10 3.53
C SER A 125 3.92 -9.58 3.06
N ALA A 126 3.49 -8.42 3.58
CA ALA A 126 2.26 -7.77 3.16
C ALA A 126 2.28 -7.38 1.68
N LEU A 127 3.40 -6.81 1.20
CA LEU A 127 3.56 -6.46 -0.21
C LEU A 127 3.50 -7.69 -1.13
N ILE A 128 4.12 -8.80 -0.74
CA ILE A 128 4.07 -10.05 -1.52
C ILE A 128 2.64 -10.58 -1.61
N LEU A 129 1.94 -10.67 -0.49
CA LEU A 129 0.56 -11.15 -0.46
C LEU A 129 -0.38 -10.21 -1.25
N LEU A 130 -0.12 -8.89 -1.23
CA LEU A 130 -0.87 -7.91 -2.02
C LEU A 130 -0.67 -8.12 -3.53
N GLN A 131 0.55 -8.46 -3.95
CA GLN A 131 0.85 -8.75 -5.36
C GLN A 131 0.12 -10.02 -5.83
N GLU A 132 0.06 -11.06 -4.99
CA GLU A 132 -0.69 -12.28 -5.29
C GLU A 132 -2.19 -11.99 -5.42
N ASP A 133 -2.76 -11.23 -4.49
CA ASP A 133 -4.17 -10.81 -4.54
C ASP A 133 -4.49 -10.00 -5.81
N ALA A 134 -3.64 -9.07 -6.21
CA ALA A 134 -3.80 -8.29 -7.43
C ALA A 134 -3.69 -9.17 -8.69
N LYS A 135 -2.74 -10.10 -8.73
CA LYS A 135 -2.58 -11.07 -9.82
C LYS A 135 -3.81 -11.96 -9.97
N GLU A 136 -4.36 -12.48 -8.87
CA GLU A 136 -5.59 -13.28 -8.86
C GLU A 136 -6.81 -12.51 -9.39
N LYS A 137 -6.83 -11.18 -9.24
CA LYS A 137 -7.86 -10.28 -9.78
C LYS A 137 -7.61 -9.83 -11.22
N GLY A 138 -6.56 -10.39 -11.87
CA GLY A 138 -6.28 -10.18 -13.29
C GLY A 138 -5.39 -8.97 -13.61
N TYR A 139 -4.82 -8.31 -12.60
CA TYR A 139 -3.87 -7.23 -12.87
C TYR A 139 -2.53 -7.81 -13.38
N ALA A 140 -2.03 -7.24 -14.48
CA ALA A 140 -0.78 -7.66 -15.10
C ALA A 140 0.46 -7.07 -14.43
N LYS A 141 0.30 -5.92 -13.78
CA LYS A 141 1.38 -5.21 -13.10
C LYS A 141 0.89 -4.42 -11.88
N MET A 142 1.82 -4.06 -11.04
CA MET A 142 1.60 -3.21 -9.89
C MET A 142 2.48 -1.97 -9.97
N VAL A 143 1.89 -0.81 -9.70
CA VAL A 143 2.52 0.51 -9.74
C VAL A 143 2.36 1.17 -8.38
N LEU A 144 3.33 1.97 -7.97
CA LEU A 144 3.26 2.72 -6.72
C LEU A 144 4.02 4.05 -6.84
N ASN A 145 3.65 5.01 -5.99
CA ASN A 145 4.45 6.21 -5.73
C ASN A 145 5.28 6.01 -4.45
N CYS A 146 6.58 6.25 -4.53
CA CYS A 146 7.49 6.17 -3.39
C CYS A 146 8.20 7.50 -3.17
N PHE A 147 8.02 8.10 -1.99
CA PHE A 147 8.73 9.31 -1.59
C PHE A 147 10.21 9.03 -1.32
N LYS A 148 11.10 9.83 -1.91
CA LYS A 148 12.57 9.67 -1.74
C LYS A 148 13.06 9.85 -0.30
N HIS A 149 12.32 10.61 0.52
CA HIS A 149 12.63 10.77 1.94
C HIS A 149 12.20 9.55 2.80
N THR A 150 11.75 8.45 2.17
CA THR A 150 11.44 7.18 2.84
C THR A 150 12.36 6.06 2.35
N PRO A 151 13.68 6.10 2.65
CA PRO A 151 14.67 5.20 2.06
C PRO A 151 14.44 3.72 2.40
N VAL A 152 13.83 3.44 3.55
CA VAL A 152 13.49 2.06 3.96
C VAL A 152 12.42 1.46 3.05
N SER A 153 11.38 2.25 2.72
CA SER A 153 10.33 1.82 1.79
C SER A 153 10.88 1.66 0.37
N TYR A 154 11.67 2.62 -0.07
CA TYR A 154 12.33 2.59 -1.38
C TYR A 154 13.15 1.30 -1.56
N ALA A 155 14.07 1.03 -0.63
CA ALA A 155 14.90 -0.18 -0.67
C ALA A 155 14.07 -1.48 -0.57
N MET A 156 12.95 -1.46 0.16
CA MET A 156 12.04 -2.59 0.23
C MET A 156 11.39 -2.86 -1.14
N TYR A 157 10.91 -1.84 -1.83
CA TYR A 157 10.31 -1.99 -3.16
C TYR A 157 11.33 -2.47 -4.20
N GLU A 158 12.53 -1.89 -4.26
CA GLU A 158 13.61 -2.36 -5.15
C GLU A 158 13.94 -3.84 -4.92
N LYS A 159 14.14 -4.24 -3.66
CA LYS A 159 14.42 -5.65 -3.29
C LYS A 159 13.27 -6.61 -3.61
N ASN A 160 12.07 -6.11 -3.79
CA ASN A 160 10.91 -6.90 -4.21
C ASN A 160 10.63 -6.80 -5.74
N GLY A 161 11.59 -6.27 -6.50
CA GLY A 161 11.57 -6.29 -7.96
C GLY A 161 10.85 -5.12 -8.62
N PHE A 162 10.47 -4.09 -7.85
CA PHE A 162 9.98 -2.85 -8.42
C PHE A 162 11.11 -2.04 -9.03
N LYS A 163 10.87 -1.44 -10.19
CA LYS A 163 11.81 -0.60 -10.93
C LYS A 163 11.24 0.81 -11.07
N VAL A 164 12.09 1.82 -10.94
CA VAL A 164 11.71 3.22 -11.20
C VAL A 164 11.41 3.38 -12.68
N ILE A 165 10.26 3.97 -12.99
CA ILE A 165 9.83 4.31 -14.35
C ILE A 165 9.72 5.81 -14.56
N GLU A 166 9.44 6.59 -13.50
CA GLU A 166 9.39 8.07 -13.54
C GLU A 166 9.96 8.68 -12.27
N ASP A 167 10.54 9.87 -12.39
CA ASP A 167 11.14 10.63 -11.29
C ASP A 167 10.57 12.07 -11.25
N TYR A 168 9.89 12.39 -10.16
CA TYR A 168 9.26 13.70 -9.91
C TYR A 168 10.07 14.58 -8.93
N GLY A 169 11.34 14.27 -8.69
CA GLY A 169 12.19 15.02 -7.77
C GLY A 169 11.98 14.60 -6.31
N GLY A 170 10.82 14.84 -5.72
CA GLY A 170 10.48 14.45 -4.33
C GLY A 170 10.03 13.00 -4.17
N SER A 171 9.52 12.41 -5.25
CA SER A 171 9.05 11.01 -5.30
C SER A 171 9.38 10.36 -6.64
N VAL A 172 9.21 9.05 -6.70
CA VAL A 172 9.35 8.24 -7.91
C VAL A 172 8.13 7.36 -8.10
N ILE A 173 7.76 7.10 -9.36
CA ILE A 173 6.85 6.01 -9.69
C ILE A 173 7.68 4.76 -9.93
N MET A 174 7.27 3.69 -9.30
CA MET A 174 7.89 2.37 -9.47
C MET A 174 6.85 1.37 -9.96
N GLU A 175 7.27 0.46 -10.83
CA GLU A 175 6.42 -0.62 -11.31
C GLU A 175 7.06 -2.00 -11.14
N LYS A 176 6.21 -3.02 -11.11
CA LYS A 176 6.59 -4.43 -11.18
C LYS A 176 5.56 -5.20 -11.98
N LEU A 177 6.01 -6.05 -12.91
CA LEU A 177 5.17 -7.03 -13.58
C LEU A 177 4.77 -8.14 -12.60
N LEU A 178 3.50 -8.54 -12.64
CA LEU A 178 2.93 -9.61 -11.79
C LEU A 178 2.77 -10.93 -12.55
N ILE A 179 2.79 -10.86 -13.86
CA ILE A 179 2.72 -12.02 -14.77
C ILE A 179 4.07 -12.18 -15.44
N ASP A 180 4.50 -13.42 -15.60
CA ASP A 180 5.70 -13.82 -16.32
C ASP A 180 5.46 -13.75 -17.84
#